data_dfec7a908f4a3758bc4f0fd0466f84d2
#
_entry.id   dfec7a908f4a3758bc4f0fd0466f84d2
#
_cell.length_a   1.000
_cell.length_b   1.000
_cell.length_c   1.000
_cell.angle_alpha   90.00
_cell.angle_beta   90.00
_cell.angle_gamma   90.00
#
_symmetry.space_group_name_H-M   'P 1'
#
loop_
_entity.id
_entity.type
_entity.pdbx_description
1 polymer ?
#
loop_
_entity_poly.entity_id
_entity_poly.type
_entity_poly.pdbx_seq_one_letter_code
_entity_poly.pdbx_strand_id
1 'polypeptide(L)'
;LGRPVESRDKYLYPFPLFHVAAHNVLLQHQYGAAVVLTRSFDAAATLAACRELQVTTMSLAPTMIAMLLDHPDFSPDDLQSVRTIGYGASAMPQTLLRRLLSETDVGLCQSYGMTELSGSAAFLTVADHQLAAGTRPELLQSVGRPLPTVEIRLVGEDGRNCATGESGEILVKARQCMRGYWNQPEASALAIVDGWLHTGDIGRFDAGGYLYIVDRKKDMIISGGENVASREVEEVMRRHPAVKDCAVIGLPDPGWGETICCVLQLQTDASDAELADHCRRF
;
A
#
# COMPACT_ATOMS: atom_id res chain seq x y z
N LEU A 1 -16.66 -5.64 -5.90
CA LEU A 1 -15.24 -5.97 -5.99
C LEU A 1 -14.48 -4.74 -6.49
N GLY A 2 -13.37 -4.40 -5.87
CA GLY A 2 -12.53 -3.26 -6.27
C GLY A 2 -11.92 -3.43 -7.66
N ARG A 3 -11.89 -4.67 -8.16
CA ARG A 3 -11.45 -5.05 -9.50
C ARG A 3 -12.43 -6.07 -10.08
N PRO A 4 -13.06 -5.81 -11.24
CA PRO A 4 -13.92 -6.77 -11.91
C PRO A 4 -13.10 -7.94 -12.47
N VAL A 5 -13.64 -9.17 -12.34
CA VAL A 5 -13.05 -10.40 -12.89
C VAL A 5 -13.98 -10.92 -13.98
N GLU A 6 -13.42 -11.26 -15.12
CA GLU A 6 -14.12 -11.82 -16.28
C GLU A 6 -13.62 -13.23 -16.58
N SER A 7 -14.48 -14.09 -17.11
CA SER A 7 -14.12 -15.49 -17.45
C SER A 7 -13.01 -15.59 -18.50
N ARG A 8 -12.83 -14.56 -19.32
CA ARG A 8 -11.75 -14.46 -20.32
C ARG A 8 -10.44 -13.94 -19.74
N ASP A 9 -10.39 -13.56 -18.44
CA ASP A 9 -9.17 -13.04 -17.86
C ASP A 9 -8.08 -14.11 -17.77
N LYS A 10 -6.85 -13.63 -17.95
CA LYS A 10 -5.62 -14.34 -17.69
C LYS A 10 -4.88 -13.59 -16.59
N TYR A 11 -5.00 -14.11 -15.38
CA TYR A 11 -4.46 -13.49 -14.18
C TYR A 11 -3.06 -13.98 -13.87
N LEU A 12 -2.06 -13.11 -13.91
CA LEU A 12 -0.71 -13.41 -13.49
C LEU A 12 -0.56 -13.21 -11.98
N TYR A 13 -0.08 -14.25 -11.30
CA TYR A 13 0.14 -14.28 -9.87
C TYR A 13 1.61 -14.64 -9.55
N PRO A 14 2.46 -13.65 -9.18
CA PRO A 14 3.89 -13.86 -8.96
C PRO A 14 4.27 -14.05 -7.49
N PHE A 15 3.29 -14.18 -6.58
CA PHE A 15 3.54 -14.38 -5.16
C PHE A 15 3.50 -15.87 -4.78
N PRO A 16 4.12 -16.25 -3.63
CA PRO A 16 3.96 -17.58 -3.08
C PRO A 16 2.50 -17.92 -2.78
N LEU A 17 2.08 -19.16 -3.06
CA LEU A 17 0.69 -19.58 -2.81
C LEU A 17 0.30 -19.63 -1.33
N PHE A 18 1.27 -19.62 -0.41
CA PHE A 18 0.98 -19.49 1.03
C PHE A 18 0.75 -18.04 1.48
N HIS A 19 1.02 -17.05 0.64
CA HIS A 19 0.71 -15.64 0.92
C HIS A 19 -0.80 -15.40 0.89
N VAL A 20 -1.31 -14.52 1.74
CA VAL A 20 -2.74 -14.21 1.82
C VAL A 20 -3.34 -13.80 0.47
N ALA A 21 -2.57 -13.15 -0.40
CA ALA A 21 -3.02 -12.78 -1.75
C ALA A 21 -3.38 -13.98 -2.66
N ALA A 22 -3.03 -15.22 -2.26
CA ALA A 22 -3.42 -16.43 -3.00
C ALA A 22 -4.94 -16.63 -3.06
N HIS A 23 -5.72 -16.01 -2.16
CA HIS A 23 -7.19 -16.02 -2.30
C HIS A 23 -7.66 -15.46 -3.65
N ASN A 24 -6.89 -14.54 -4.27
CA ASN A 24 -7.19 -14.03 -5.61
C ASN A 24 -7.17 -15.14 -6.66
N VAL A 25 -6.29 -16.15 -6.53
CA VAL A 25 -6.25 -17.30 -7.44
C VAL A 25 -7.59 -18.06 -7.39
N LEU A 26 -8.11 -18.31 -6.19
CA LEU A 26 -9.41 -18.96 -6.00
C LEU A 26 -10.54 -18.12 -6.57
N LEU A 27 -10.48 -16.81 -6.35
CA LEU A 27 -11.46 -15.86 -6.88
C LEU A 27 -11.46 -15.87 -8.42
N GLN A 28 -10.30 -15.85 -9.06
CA GLN A 28 -10.18 -15.91 -10.51
C GLN A 28 -10.82 -17.21 -11.05
N HIS A 29 -10.49 -18.36 -10.45
CA HIS A 29 -11.08 -19.64 -10.84
C HIS A 29 -12.60 -19.70 -10.63
N GLN A 30 -13.13 -19.07 -9.59
CA GLN A 30 -14.58 -19.00 -9.35
C GLN A 30 -15.32 -18.29 -10.51
N TYR A 31 -14.67 -17.35 -11.16
CA TYR A 31 -15.23 -16.64 -12.34
C TYR A 31 -14.82 -17.27 -13.67
N GLY A 32 -14.13 -18.42 -13.65
CA GLY A 32 -13.71 -19.14 -14.84
C GLY A 32 -12.48 -18.54 -15.56
N ALA A 33 -11.78 -17.62 -14.91
CA ALA A 33 -10.56 -17.02 -15.44
C ALA A 33 -9.36 -18.00 -15.36
N ALA A 34 -8.44 -17.89 -16.31
CA ALA A 34 -7.17 -18.61 -16.24
C ALA A 34 -6.19 -17.93 -15.28
N VAL A 35 -5.34 -18.72 -14.64
CA VAL A 35 -4.28 -18.21 -13.75
C VAL A 35 -2.92 -18.63 -14.26
N VAL A 36 -2.02 -17.67 -14.43
CA VAL A 36 -0.61 -17.86 -14.75
C VAL A 36 0.18 -17.77 -13.45
N LEU A 37 0.72 -18.90 -12.99
CA LEU A 37 1.53 -18.99 -11.79
C LEU A 37 3.02 -18.92 -12.16
N THR A 38 3.77 -18.10 -11.43
CA THR A 38 5.23 -18.08 -11.51
C THR A 38 5.83 -18.53 -10.17
N ARG A 39 7.02 -19.14 -10.19
CA ARG A 39 7.70 -19.59 -8.95
C ARG A 39 8.12 -18.43 -8.07
N SER A 40 8.52 -17.33 -8.69
CA SER A 40 8.96 -16.08 -8.08
C SER A 40 8.72 -14.96 -9.08
N PHE A 41 8.72 -13.73 -8.60
CA PHE A 41 8.72 -12.58 -9.49
C PHE A 41 10.09 -12.44 -10.20
N ASP A 42 10.03 -12.26 -11.50
CA ASP A 42 11.13 -11.87 -12.36
C ASP A 42 10.58 -10.91 -13.42
N ALA A 43 11.22 -9.76 -13.60
CA ALA A 43 10.70 -8.71 -14.46
C ALA A 43 10.68 -9.15 -15.96
N ALA A 44 11.77 -9.75 -16.44
CA ALA A 44 11.86 -10.21 -17.83
C ALA A 44 10.83 -11.31 -18.13
N ALA A 45 10.70 -12.30 -17.25
CA ALA A 45 9.72 -13.37 -17.39
C ALA A 45 8.27 -12.84 -17.30
N THR A 46 8.02 -11.82 -16.46
CA THR A 46 6.71 -11.18 -16.38
C THR A 46 6.36 -10.44 -17.67
N LEU A 47 7.28 -9.66 -18.22
CA LEU A 47 7.10 -8.98 -19.52
C LEU A 47 6.89 -9.99 -20.66
N ALA A 48 7.68 -11.07 -20.69
CA ALA A 48 7.49 -12.16 -21.67
C ALA A 48 6.11 -12.81 -21.53
N ALA A 49 5.65 -13.09 -20.30
CA ALA A 49 4.31 -13.65 -20.07
C ALA A 49 3.20 -12.69 -20.53
N CYS A 50 3.36 -11.39 -20.34
CA CYS A 50 2.40 -10.39 -20.83
C CYS A 50 2.29 -10.44 -22.34
N ARG A 51 3.43 -10.48 -23.06
CA ARG A 51 3.48 -10.56 -24.53
C ARG A 51 2.93 -11.89 -25.07
N GLU A 52 3.44 -13.00 -24.57
CA GLU A 52 3.19 -14.33 -25.13
C GLU A 52 1.83 -14.90 -24.72
N LEU A 53 1.47 -14.73 -23.45
CA LEU A 53 0.22 -15.26 -22.90
C LEU A 53 -0.93 -14.25 -22.96
N GLN A 54 -0.65 -12.99 -23.32
CA GLN A 54 -1.66 -11.91 -23.33
C GLN A 54 -2.34 -11.81 -21.98
N VAL A 55 -1.54 -11.63 -20.93
CA VAL A 55 -2.02 -11.42 -19.54
C VAL A 55 -2.95 -10.22 -19.51
N THR A 56 -4.13 -10.37 -18.89
CA THR A 56 -5.13 -9.29 -18.83
C THR A 56 -5.18 -8.60 -17.47
N THR A 57 -4.74 -9.27 -16.43
CA THR A 57 -4.76 -8.73 -15.07
C THR A 57 -3.65 -9.35 -14.23
N MET A 58 -3.10 -8.59 -13.29
CA MET A 58 -2.06 -9.08 -12.39
C MET A 58 -2.13 -8.40 -11.03
N SER A 59 -1.48 -9.00 -10.04
CA SER A 59 -1.23 -8.35 -8.73
C SER A 59 0.26 -8.23 -8.50
N LEU A 60 0.73 -7.05 -8.13
CA LEU A 60 2.15 -6.75 -7.94
C LEU A 60 2.35 -5.95 -6.65
N ALA A 61 3.50 -6.13 -6.00
CA ALA A 61 3.95 -5.20 -4.99
C ALA A 61 4.56 -3.95 -5.65
N PRO A 62 4.61 -2.80 -4.98
CA PRO A 62 5.24 -1.59 -5.53
C PRO A 62 6.67 -1.81 -6.02
N THR A 63 7.47 -2.57 -5.29
CA THR A 63 8.84 -2.93 -5.71
C THR A 63 8.88 -3.74 -7.00
N MET A 64 7.93 -4.65 -7.22
CA MET A 64 7.82 -5.41 -8.46
C MET A 64 7.46 -4.50 -9.64
N ILE A 65 6.58 -3.51 -9.42
CA ILE A 65 6.22 -2.51 -10.42
C ILE A 65 7.45 -1.67 -10.80
N ALA A 66 8.22 -1.22 -9.80
CA ALA A 66 9.47 -0.49 -10.06
C ALA A 66 10.44 -1.32 -10.90
N MET A 67 10.66 -2.60 -10.53
CA MET A 67 11.53 -3.50 -11.28
C MET A 67 11.05 -3.76 -12.72
N LEU A 68 9.74 -3.76 -12.97
CA LEU A 68 9.20 -3.86 -14.33
C LEU A 68 9.51 -2.61 -15.15
N LEU A 69 9.20 -1.43 -14.63
CA LEU A 69 9.40 -0.17 -15.32
C LEU A 69 10.88 0.18 -15.53
N ASP A 70 11.76 -0.29 -14.63
CA ASP A 70 13.21 -0.08 -14.72
C ASP A 70 13.92 -1.14 -15.54
N HIS A 71 13.21 -2.18 -16.03
CA HIS A 71 13.82 -3.22 -16.84
C HIS A 71 14.28 -2.66 -18.20
N PRO A 72 15.53 -2.94 -18.64
CA PRO A 72 16.05 -2.39 -19.90
C PRO A 72 15.20 -2.69 -21.13
N ASP A 73 14.55 -3.85 -21.14
CA ASP A 73 13.70 -4.29 -22.25
C ASP A 73 12.22 -3.89 -22.05
N PHE A 74 11.90 -3.08 -21.06
CA PHE A 74 10.52 -2.62 -20.85
C PHE A 74 10.07 -1.70 -21.98
N SER A 75 8.89 -1.99 -22.50
CA SER A 75 8.13 -1.10 -23.40
C SER A 75 6.69 -0.99 -22.87
N PRO A 76 6.04 0.17 -22.94
CA PRO A 76 4.62 0.30 -22.64
C PRO A 76 3.73 -0.70 -23.39
N ASP A 77 4.13 -1.08 -24.61
CA ASP A 77 3.43 -2.05 -25.45
C ASP A 77 3.41 -3.46 -24.83
N ASP A 78 4.34 -3.78 -23.93
CA ASP A 78 4.35 -5.06 -23.21
C ASP A 78 3.13 -5.25 -22.33
N LEU A 79 2.55 -4.15 -21.87
CA LEU A 79 1.37 -4.13 -21.01
C LEU A 79 0.07 -3.88 -21.78
N GLN A 80 0.07 -3.88 -23.10
CA GLN A 80 -1.09 -3.57 -23.95
C GLN A 80 -2.30 -4.47 -23.71
N SER A 81 -2.06 -5.76 -23.40
CA SER A 81 -3.13 -6.70 -23.02
C SER A 81 -3.58 -6.55 -21.58
N VAL A 82 -2.80 -5.87 -20.72
CA VAL A 82 -3.04 -5.76 -19.28
C VAL A 82 -4.08 -4.69 -19.02
N ARG A 83 -5.28 -5.12 -18.70
CA ARG A 83 -6.41 -4.24 -18.36
C ARG A 83 -6.29 -3.63 -16.97
N THR A 84 -5.72 -4.41 -16.01
CA THR A 84 -5.66 -3.98 -14.60
C THR A 84 -4.44 -4.52 -13.87
N ILE A 85 -3.78 -3.66 -13.12
CA ILE A 85 -2.79 -4.04 -12.10
C ILE A 85 -3.36 -3.73 -10.73
N GLY A 86 -3.52 -4.79 -9.91
CA GLY A 86 -3.79 -4.63 -8.48
C GLY A 86 -2.48 -4.48 -7.73
N TYR A 87 -2.38 -3.51 -6.83
CA TYR A 87 -1.21 -3.33 -5.98
C TYR A 87 -1.59 -3.14 -4.52
N GLY A 88 -0.65 -3.36 -3.62
CA GLY A 88 -0.86 -3.26 -2.17
C GLY A 88 0.30 -3.86 -1.40
N ALA A 89 0.06 -4.30 -0.18
CA ALA A 89 1.02 -4.86 0.78
C ALA A 89 2.02 -3.85 1.36
N SER A 90 2.35 -2.78 0.65
CA SER A 90 3.18 -1.66 1.13
C SER A 90 2.73 -0.36 0.50
N ALA A 91 3.24 0.75 1.01
CA ALA A 91 3.01 2.07 0.41
C ALA A 91 3.58 2.13 -1.01
N MET A 92 2.82 2.71 -1.93
CA MET A 92 3.25 2.99 -3.29
C MET A 92 3.86 4.40 -3.34
N PRO A 93 5.14 4.57 -3.68
CA PRO A 93 5.71 5.90 -3.88
C PRO A 93 4.93 6.66 -4.96
N GLN A 94 4.59 7.91 -4.67
CA GLN A 94 3.82 8.72 -5.63
C GLN A 94 4.53 8.92 -6.97
N THR A 95 5.86 9.01 -6.95
CA THR A 95 6.67 9.12 -8.17
C THR A 95 6.51 7.90 -9.06
N LEU A 96 6.54 6.70 -8.48
CA LEU A 96 6.34 5.44 -9.19
C LEU A 96 4.91 5.33 -9.74
N LEU A 97 3.91 5.70 -8.92
CA LEU A 97 2.50 5.66 -9.32
C LEU A 97 2.23 6.61 -10.49
N ARG A 98 2.73 7.86 -10.42
CA ARG A 98 2.62 8.84 -11.51
C ARG A 98 3.32 8.36 -12.78
N ARG A 99 4.51 7.75 -12.65
CA ARG A 99 5.24 7.17 -13.78
C ARG A 99 4.41 6.09 -14.47
N LEU A 100 3.88 5.12 -13.72
CA LEU A 100 3.05 4.05 -14.26
C LEU A 100 1.80 4.61 -14.98
N LEU A 101 1.13 5.60 -14.37
CA LEU A 101 -0.04 6.26 -14.96
C LEU A 101 0.29 7.06 -16.24
N SER A 102 1.50 7.61 -16.35
CA SER A 102 1.91 8.41 -17.52
C SER A 102 2.49 7.57 -18.67
N GLU A 103 3.08 6.41 -18.36
CA GLU A 103 3.74 5.56 -19.34
C GLU A 103 2.82 4.45 -19.88
N THR A 104 1.69 4.15 -19.21
CA THR A 104 0.79 3.05 -19.57
C THR A 104 -0.68 3.43 -19.45
N ASP A 105 -1.54 2.72 -20.22
CA ASP A 105 -3.01 2.83 -20.12
C ASP A 105 -3.63 1.84 -19.14
N VAL A 106 -2.82 1.21 -18.29
CA VAL A 106 -3.27 0.16 -17.38
C VAL A 106 -4.13 0.74 -16.25
N GLY A 107 -5.31 0.18 -16.04
CA GLY A 107 -6.14 0.51 -14.90
C GLY A 107 -5.50 0.06 -13.58
N LEU A 108 -5.39 0.95 -12.61
CA LEU A 108 -4.81 0.66 -11.32
C LEU A 108 -5.85 0.44 -10.24
N CYS A 109 -5.58 -0.46 -9.33
CA CYS A 109 -6.44 -0.73 -8.19
C CYS A 109 -5.57 -1.05 -6.97
N GLN A 110 -5.71 -0.26 -5.92
CA GLN A 110 -4.98 -0.49 -4.66
C GLN A 110 -5.85 -1.23 -3.66
N SER A 111 -5.23 -2.14 -2.89
CA SER A 111 -5.88 -2.77 -1.76
C SER A 111 -5.13 -2.52 -0.46
N TYR A 112 -5.86 -2.14 0.58
CA TYR A 112 -5.40 -2.13 1.96
C TYR A 112 -5.98 -3.31 2.70
N GLY A 113 -5.13 -4.03 3.41
CA GLY A 113 -5.50 -5.18 4.22
C GLY A 113 -4.29 -5.90 4.77
N MET A 114 -4.54 -6.98 5.46
CA MET A 114 -3.52 -7.80 6.12
C MET A 114 -3.97 -9.27 6.22
N THR A 115 -3.06 -10.13 6.63
CA THR A 115 -3.32 -11.57 6.77
C THR A 115 -4.45 -11.84 7.78
N GLU A 116 -4.49 -11.09 8.86
CA GLU A 116 -5.51 -11.15 9.92
C GLU A 116 -6.92 -10.82 9.42
N LEU A 117 -7.02 -10.14 8.27
CA LEU A 117 -8.27 -9.82 7.58
C LEU A 117 -8.58 -10.77 6.42
N SER A 118 -7.81 -11.84 6.26
CA SER A 118 -7.92 -12.76 5.11
C SER A 118 -7.89 -12.02 3.75
N GLY A 119 -7.23 -10.87 3.70
CA GLY A 119 -7.09 -10.04 2.51
C GLY A 119 -7.43 -8.57 2.74
N SER A 120 -8.29 -8.02 1.89
CA SER A 120 -8.50 -6.59 1.80
C SER A 120 -9.64 -6.07 2.67
N ALA A 121 -9.44 -4.90 3.28
CA ALA A 121 -10.45 -4.15 4.03
C ALA A 121 -10.96 -2.92 3.26
N ALA A 122 -10.08 -2.29 2.48
CA ALA A 122 -10.41 -1.12 1.68
C ALA A 122 -9.81 -1.23 0.27
N PHE A 123 -10.43 -0.53 -0.68
CA PHE A 123 -9.98 -0.44 -2.07
C PHE A 123 -10.01 1.00 -2.59
N LEU A 124 -8.92 1.41 -3.26
CA LEU A 124 -8.91 2.52 -4.20
C LEU A 124 -9.11 1.93 -5.59
N THR A 125 -10.25 2.23 -6.21
CA THR A 125 -10.68 1.59 -7.46
C THR A 125 -9.98 2.19 -8.69
N VAL A 126 -10.16 1.55 -9.85
CA VAL A 126 -9.69 2.10 -11.13
C VAL A 126 -10.32 3.48 -11.40
N ALA A 127 -11.60 3.65 -11.09
CA ALA A 127 -12.29 4.93 -11.25
C ALA A 127 -11.70 6.02 -10.31
N ASP A 128 -11.35 5.63 -9.08
CA ASP A 128 -10.70 6.57 -8.14
C ASP A 128 -9.31 7.01 -8.64
N HIS A 129 -8.54 6.09 -9.24
CA HIS A 129 -7.24 6.44 -9.87
C HIS A 129 -7.41 7.37 -11.08
N GLN A 130 -8.48 7.18 -11.87
CA GLN A 130 -8.79 8.09 -12.97
C GLN A 130 -9.18 9.49 -12.48
N LEU A 131 -9.97 9.57 -11.39
CA LEU A 131 -10.26 10.84 -10.72
C LEU A 131 -8.98 11.50 -10.18
N ALA A 132 -8.08 10.70 -9.62
CA ALA A 132 -6.81 11.17 -9.08
C ALA A 132 -5.84 11.68 -10.16
N ALA A 133 -5.85 11.07 -11.33
CA ALA A 133 -5.07 11.55 -12.48
C ALA A 133 -5.58 12.89 -13.03
N GLY A 134 -6.83 13.24 -12.78
CA GLY A 134 -7.46 14.48 -13.26
C GLY A 134 -7.70 15.52 -12.17
N THR A 135 -8.80 15.37 -11.45
CA THR A 135 -9.35 16.45 -10.60
C THR A 135 -9.08 16.27 -9.10
N ARG A 136 -8.66 15.08 -8.64
CA ARG A 136 -8.48 14.77 -7.23
C ARG A 136 -7.12 14.08 -6.93
N PRO A 137 -5.98 14.74 -7.21
CA PRO A 137 -4.66 14.12 -7.10
C PRO A 137 -4.32 13.63 -5.68
N GLU A 138 -4.96 14.16 -4.65
CA GLU A 138 -4.82 13.72 -3.26
C GLU A 138 -5.25 12.26 -3.06
N LEU A 139 -6.14 11.72 -3.87
CA LEU A 139 -6.59 10.33 -3.77
C LEU A 139 -5.48 9.31 -4.00
N LEU A 140 -4.39 9.68 -4.69
CA LEU A 140 -3.22 8.80 -4.87
C LEU A 140 -2.52 8.45 -3.54
N GLN A 141 -2.79 9.19 -2.47
CA GLN A 141 -2.28 8.91 -1.13
C GLN A 141 -3.25 8.04 -0.31
N SER A 142 -4.48 7.89 -0.76
CA SER A 142 -5.52 7.11 -0.09
C SER A 142 -5.37 5.62 -0.40
N VAL A 143 -5.81 4.79 0.53
CA VAL A 143 -6.01 3.35 0.29
C VAL A 143 -7.46 3.04 -0.13
N GLY A 144 -8.23 4.06 -0.44
CA GLY A 144 -9.59 3.96 -0.92
C GLY A 144 -10.66 3.94 0.17
N ARG A 145 -11.77 3.30 -0.12
CA ARG A 145 -12.93 3.21 0.77
C ARG A 145 -13.09 1.80 1.33
N PRO A 146 -13.67 1.65 2.54
CA PRO A 146 -14.00 0.34 3.08
C PRO A 146 -14.85 -0.49 2.12
N LEU A 147 -14.61 -1.80 2.10
CA LEU A 147 -15.49 -2.73 1.38
C LEU A 147 -16.89 -2.73 2.00
N PRO A 148 -17.95 -2.98 1.23
CA PRO A 148 -19.33 -2.96 1.74
C PRO A 148 -19.61 -3.91 2.92
N THR A 149 -18.79 -4.95 3.08
CA THR A 149 -18.90 -5.96 4.15
C THR A 149 -17.93 -5.73 5.30
N VAL A 150 -17.22 -4.61 5.31
CA VAL A 150 -16.17 -4.27 6.28
C VAL A 150 -16.54 -2.98 6.97
N GLU A 151 -16.58 -3.02 8.29
CA GLU A 151 -16.69 -1.84 9.14
C GLU A 151 -15.28 -1.40 9.56
N ILE A 152 -14.96 -0.12 9.35
CA ILE A 152 -13.73 0.49 9.82
C ILE A 152 -14.09 1.67 10.72
N ARG A 153 -13.45 1.76 11.87
CA ARG A 153 -13.48 2.93 12.74
C ARG A 153 -12.05 3.34 13.11
N LEU A 154 -11.88 4.61 13.41
CA LEU A 154 -10.63 5.17 13.89
C LEU A 154 -10.80 5.54 15.35
N VAL A 155 -9.84 5.15 16.19
CA VAL A 155 -9.90 5.37 17.63
C VAL A 155 -8.63 6.10 18.07
N GLY A 156 -8.83 7.25 18.72
CA GLY A 156 -7.76 8.04 19.29
C GLY A 156 -7.13 7.39 20.53
N GLU A 157 -6.08 7.97 21.05
CA GLU A 157 -5.39 7.50 22.26
C GLU A 157 -6.30 7.55 23.51
N ASP A 158 -7.29 8.43 23.51
CA ASP A 158 -8.30 8.56 24.56
C ASP A 158 -9.41 7.49 24.49
N GLY A 159 -9.33 6.57 23.52
CA GLY A 159 -10.31 5.50 23.29
C GLY A 159 -11.60 5.96 22.61
N ARG A 160 -11.71 7.21 22.16
CA ARG A 160 -12.88 7.74 21.45
C ARG A 160 -12.74 7.58 19.95
N ASN A 161 -13.90 7.50 19.26
CA ASN A 161 -13.91 7.54 17.83
C ASN A 161 -13.44 8.91 17.32
N CYS A 162 -12.53 8.91 16.35
CA CYS A 162 -12.03 10.10 15.69
C CYS A 162 -13.11 10.74 14.80
N ALA A 163 -13.12 12.05 14.74
CA ALA A 163 -13.90 12.81 13.75
C ALA A 163 -13.22 12.74 12.37
N THR A 164 -13.92 13.17 11.32
CA THR A 164 -13.37 13.29 9.98
C THR A 164 -12.15 14.22 9.98
N GLY A 165 -11.05 13.73 9.42
CA GLY A 165 -9.76 14.43 9.38
C GLY A 165 -8.84 14.15 10.56
N GLU A 166 -9.36 13.64 11.68
CA GLU A 166 -8.55 13.22 12.82
C GLU A 166 -7.91 11.86 12.60
N SER A 167 -6.69 11.69 13.11
CA SER A 167 -5.93 10.44 13.03
C SER A 167 -6.18 9.58 14.27
N GLY A 168 -6.30 8.27 14.04
CA GLY A 168 -6.42 7.28 15.11
C GLY A 168 -6.08 5.88 14.64
N GLU A 169 -6.00 4.95 15.59
CA GLU A 169 -5.79 3.54 15.26
C GLU A 169 -6.96 3.00 14.42
N ILE A 170 -6.62 2.31 13.33
CA ILE A 170 -7.59 1.67 12.46
C ILE A 170 -8.06 0.38 13.11
N LEU A 171 -9.34 0.32 13.44
CA LEU A 171 -10.00 -0.87 13.94
C LEU A 171 -10.94 -1.41 12.86
N VAL A 172 -10.88 -2.72 12.63
CA VAL A 172 -11.66 -3.37 11.58
C VAL A 172 -12.57 -4.45 12.17
N LYS A 173 -13.83 -4.45 11.73
CA LYS A 173 -14.77 -5.52 12.04
C LYS A 173 -15.35 -6.07 10.75
N ALA A 174 -15.15 -7.37 10.51
CA ALA A 174 -15.63 -8.04 9.31
C ALA A 174 -15.77 -9.55 9.56
N ARG A 175 -16.62 -10.22 8.79
CA ARG A 175 -16.76 -11.71 8.87
C ARG A 175 -15.49 -12.44 8.47
N GLN A 176 -14.61 -11.80 7.70
CA GLN A 176 -13.36 -12.32 7.21
C GLN A 176 -12.19 -12.16 8.19
N CYS A 177 -12.38 -11.47 9.34
CA CYS A 177 -11.35 -11.36 10.36
C CYS A 177 -10.95 -12.74 10.87
N MET A 178 -9.66 -12.92 11.17
CA MET A 178 -9.15 -14.11 11.82
C MET A 178 -9.87 -14.39 13.13
N ARG A 179 -9.86 -15.64 13.57
CA ARG A 179 -10.35 -16.04 14.92
C ARG A 179 -9.32 -15.78 16.01
N GLY A 180 -8.05 -15.66 15.64
CA GLY A 180 -6.90 -15.47 16.52
C GLY A 180 -5.64 -16.08 15.93
N TYR A 181 -4.52 -15.86 16.60
CA TYR A 181 -3.23 -16.45 16.28
C TYR A 181 -3.14 -17.88 16.83
N TRP A 182 -2.59 -18.79 16.02
CA TRP A 182 -2.46 -20.19 16.40
C TRP A 182 -1.56 -20.35 17.62
N ASN A 183 -2.07 -21.04 18.65
CA ASN A 183 -1.40 -21.26 19.94
C ASN A 183 -0.89 -19.97 20.64
N GLN A 184 -1.51 -18.81 20.38
CA GLN A 184 -1.16 -17.54 21.00
C GLN A 184 -2.43 -16.82 21.53
N PRO A 185 -3.04 -17.33 22.61
CA PRO A 185 -4.29 -16.74 23.11
C PRO A 185 -4.13 -15.31 23.62
N GLU A 186 -3.00 -14.99 24.24
CA GLU A 186 -2.72 -13.65 24.75
C GLU A 186 -2.57 -12.63 23.61
N ALA A 187 -1.76 -12.95 22.60
CA ALA A 187 -1.62 -12.10 21.41
C ALA A 187 -2.96 -11.93 20.68
N SER A 188 -3.77 -13.01 20.63
CA SER A 188 -5.10 -12.95 20.03
C SER A 188 -6.06 -12.04 20.79
N ALA A 189 -6.04 -12.09 22.12
CA ALA A 189 -6.86 -11.24 22.96
C ALA A 189 -6.46 -9.75 22.88
N LEU A 190 -5.19 -9.46 22.65
CA LEU A 190 -4.71 -8.08 22.41
C LEU A 190 -5.09 -7.58 21.02
N ALA A 191 -5.05 -8.46 20.02
CA ALA A 191 -5.37 -8.08 18.64
C ALA A 191 -6.88 -7.96 18.38
N ILE A 192 -7.72 -8.71 19.08
CA ILE A 192 -9.17 -8.71 18.88
C ILE A 192 -9.87 -8.35 20.19
N VAL A 193 -10.36 -7.12 20.28
CA VAL A 193 -11.06 -6.60 21.45
C VAL A 193 -12.49 -6.25 21.06
N ASP A 194 -13.48 -6.79 21.78
CA ASP A 194 -14.92 -6.57 21.53
C ASP A 194 -15.35 -6.84 20.08
N GLY A 195 -14.68 -7.79 19.42
CA GLY A 195 -14.95 -8.18 18.02
C GLY A 195 -14.35 -7.20 17.00
N TRP A 196 -13.51 -6.27 17.40
CA TRP A 196 -12.74 -5.39 16.54
C TRP A 196 -11.29 -5.83 16.51
N LEU A 197 -10.76 -5.98 15.29
CA LEU A 197 -9.33 -6.21 15.07
C LEU A 197 -8.60 -4.87 15.16
N HIS A 198 -7.65 -4.77 16.07
CA HIS A 198 -6.69 -3.68 16.16
C HIS A 198 -5.59 -3.93 15.14
N THR A 199 -5.53 -3.09 14.09
CA THR A 199 -4.59 -3.32 12.98
C THR A 199 -3.17 -2.90 13.32
N GLY A 200 -3.01 -2.00 14.30
CA GLY A 200 -1.75 -1.35 14.60
C GLY A 200 -1.34 -0.31 13.55
N ASP A 201 -2.21 0.00 12.59
CA ASP A 201 -2.01 1.09 11.62
C ASP A 201 -2.78 2.33 12.12
N ILE A 202 -2.20 3.50 11.95
CA ILE A 202 -2.83 4.80 12.19
C ILE A 202 -3.35 5.34 10.86
N GLY A 203 -4.58 5.81 10.87
CA GLY A 203 -5.19 6.36 9.66
C GLY A 203 -6.13 7.52 9.94
N ARG A 204 -6.61 8.16 8.88
CA ARG A 204 -7.64 9.20 8.93
C ARG A 204 -8.60 9.04 7.76
N PHE A 205 -9.86 9.42 7.97
CA PHE A 205 -10.85 9.54 6.89
C PHE A 205 -10.95 10.99 6.41
N ASP A 206 -11.09 11.17 5.10
CA ASP A 206 -11.53 12.46 4.55
C ASP A 206 -13.06 12.58 4.54
N ALA A 207 -13.58 13.76 4.15
CA ALA A 207 -15.01 14.02 4.02
C ALA A 207 -15.70 13.16 2.94
N GLY A 208 -14.93 12.59 2.01
CA GLY A 208 -15.41 11.66 0.98
C GLY A 208 -15.45 10.21 1.44
N GLY A 209 -15.04 9.91 2.68
CA GLY A 209 -14.96 8.55 3.22
C GLY A 209 -13.77 7.74 2.69
N TYR A 210 -12.76 8.41 2.14
CA TYR A 210 -11.49 7.77 1.76
C TYR A 210 -10.58 7.65 2.98
N LEU A 211 -9.98 6.46 3.13
CA LEU A 211 -9.04 6.15 4.20
C LEU A 211 -7.60 6.46 3.73
N TYR A 212 -6.88 7.16 4.58
CA TYR A 212 -5.46 7.45 4.40
C TYR A 212 -4.68 6.78 5.53
N ILE A 213 -3.65 6.02 5.18
CA ILE A 213 -2.74 5.46 6.18
C ILE A 213 -1.69 6.52 6.50
N VAL A 214 -1.64 6.90 7.76
CA VAL A 214 -0.67 7.89 8.27
C VAL A 214 0.66 7.20 8.54
N ASP A 215 0.64 6.18 9.43
CA ASP A 215 1.82 5.39 9.78
C ASP A 215 1.40 4.09 10.49
N ARG A 216 2.39 3.32 10.94
CA ARG A 216 2.16 2.27 11.93
C ARG A 216 2.30 2.81 13.34
N LYS A 217 1.45 2.37 14.24
CA LYS A 217 1.47 2.79 15.65
C LYS A 217 2.84 2.60 16.32
N LYS A 218 3.52 1.49 15.98
CA LYS A 218 4.85 1.16 16.50
C LYS A 218 6.00 1.94 15.85
N ASP A 219 5.76 2.54 14.68
CA ASP A 219 6.76 3.25 13.89
C ASP A 219 6.60 4.78 14.00
N MET A 220 5.52 5.25 14.71
CA MET A 220 5.36 6.65 15.08
C MET A 220 6.50 7.09 15.99
N ILE A 221 7.14 8.19 15.65
CA ILE A 221 8.26 8.78 16.41
C ILE A 221 7.70 9.81 17.37
N ILE A 222 8.03 9.70 18.65
CA ILE A 222 7.58 10.65 19.68
C ILE A 222 8.75 11.59 20.00
N SER A 223 8.77 12.74 19.34
CA SER A 223 9.82 13.74 19.48
C SER A 223 9.29 15.01 20.16
N GLY A 224 9.83 15.35 21.33
CA GLY A 224 9.39 16.53 22.08
C GLY A 224 7.93 16.50 22.52
N GLY A 225 7.30 15.31 22.59
CA GLY A 225 5.90 15.12 22.92
C GLY A 225 4.96 15.21 21.70
N GLU A 226 5.49 15.42 20.50
CA GLU A 226 4.74 15.42 19.24
C GLU A 226 4.87 14.09 18.52
N ASN A 227 3.77 13.62 17.95
CA ASN A 227 3.74 12.40 17.13
C ASN A 227 4.14 12.71 15.69
N VAL A 228 5.29 12.22 15.27
CA VAL A 228 5.81 12.40 13.91
C VAL A 228 5.67 11.08 13.13
N ALA A 229 4.94 11.13 12.03
CA ALA A 229 4.81 9.99 11.14
C ALA A 229 6.12 9.80 10.32
N SER A 230 6.77 8.66 10.49
CA SER A 230 8.00 8.32 9.76
C SER A 230 7.79 8.40 8.24
N ARG A 231 6.63 7.94 7.76
CA ARG A 231 6.24 7.95 6.35
C ARG A 231 6.12 9.34 5.75
N GLU A 232 5.67 10.33 6.51
CA GLU A 232 5.57 11.72 6.02
C GLU A 232 6.95 12.27 5.70
N VAL A 233 7.91 12.06 6.60
CA VAL A 233 9.29 12.47 6.39
C VAL A 233 9.94 11.70 5.24
N GLU A 234 9.71 10.40 5.15
CA GLU A 234 10.19 9.57 4.04
C GLU A 234 9.65 10.05 2.69
N GLU A 235 8.38 10.41 2.61
CA GLU A 235 7.77 10.88 1.36
C GLU A 235 8.37 12.22 0.92
N VAL A 236 8.65 13.12 1.86
CA VAL A 236 9.34 14.39 1.59
C VAL A 236 10.76 14.11 1.10
N MET A 237 11.51 13.24 1.78
CA MET A 237 12.90 12.91 1.40
C MET A 237 12.99 12.27 0.01
N ARG A 238 12.06 11.37 -0.35
CA ARG A 238 12.02 10.74 -1.68
C ARG A 238 11.72 11.71 -2.84
N ARG A 239 11.27 12.93 -2.55
CA ARG A 239 11.10 14.00 -3.57
C ARG A 239 12.41 14.70 -3.91
N HIS A 240 13.44 14.52 -3.07
CA HIS A 240 14.75 15.12 -3.34
C HIS A 240 15.48 14.36 -4.47
N PRO A 241 15.97 15.05 -5.52
CA PRO A 241 16.55 14.39 -6.70
C PRO A 241 17.78 13.53 -6.41
N ALA A 242 18.51 13.81 -5.33
CA ALA A 242 19.67 12.99 -4.92
C ALA A 242 19.29 11.74 -4.16
N VAL A 243 18.05 11.60 -3.64
CA VAL A 243 17.62 10.47 -2.82
C VAL A 243 17.03 9.39 -3.70
N LYS A 244 17.63 8.20 -3.66
CA LYS A 244 17.13 7.01 -4.33
C LYS A 244 16.11 6.27 -3.47
N ASP A 245 16.41 6.12 -2.17
CA ASP A 245 15.52 5.50 -1.18
C ASP A 245 15.86 6.03 0.22
N CYS A 246 14.89 5.95 1.14
CA CYS A 246 15.07 6.36 2.52
C CYS A 246 14.22 5.53 3.48
N ALA A 247 14.70 5.44 4.71
CA ALA A 247 13.96 4.98 5.87
C ALA A 247 14.12 6.00 7.01
N VAL A 248 13.03 6.24 7.75
CA VAL A 248 13.01 7.18 8.87
C VAL A 248 12.66 6.43 10.15
N ILE A 249 13.49 6.62 11.17
CA ILE A 249 13.34 5.95 12.47
C ILE A 249 13.51 6.96 13.62
N GLY A 250 12.90 6.68 14.75
CA GLY A 250 13.18 7.35 16.01
C GLY A 250 14.42 6.76 16.68
N LEU A 251 15.36 7.60 17.09
CA LEU A 251 16.48 7.21 17.93
C LEU A 251 16.29 7.79 19.32
N PRO A 252 16.55 7.03 20.39
CA PRO A 252 16.44 7.55 21.76
C PRO A 252 17.28 8.83 21.97
N ASP A 253 16.63 9.87 22.49
CA ASP A 253 17.26 11.16 22.79
C ASP A 253 16.90 11.61 24.21
N PRO A 254 17.88 11.98 25.07
CA PRO A 254 17.63 12.37 26.46
C PRO A 254 16.78 13.63 26.63
N GLY A 255 16.77 14.53 25.64
CA GLY A 255 16.05 15.80 25.69
C GLY A 255 14.69 15.76 25.02
N TRP A 256 14.56 15.00 23.94
CA TRP A 256 13.37 14.96 23.08
C TRP A 256 12.58 13.66 23.19
N GLY A 257 13.06 12.66 24.00
CA GLY A 257 12.53 11.31 24.01
C GLY A 257 13.04 10.52 22.81
N GLU A 258 12.69 10.94 21.61
CA GLU A 258 13.27 10.43 20.36
C GLU A 258 13.70 11.59 19.45
N THR A 259 14.77 11.37 18.69
CA THR A 259 15.18 12.23 17.57
C THR A 259 14.91 11.53 16.24
N ILE A 260 14.49 12.30 15.24
CA ILE A 260 14.20 11.79 13.91
C ILE A 260 15.52 11.51 13.17
N CYS A 261 15.73 10.27 12.76
CA CYS A 261 16.91 9.86 12.00
C CYS A 261 16.50 9.36 10.61
N CYS A 262 17.06 9.98 9.58
CA CYS A 262 16.87 9.56 8.18
C CYS A 262 18.07 8.71 7.74
N VAL A 263 17.81 7.48 7.33
CA VAL A 263 18.80 6.61 6.68
C VAL A 263 18.56 6.69 5.18
N LEU A 264 19.55 7.18 4.42
CA LEU A 264 19.39 7.52 3.02
C LEU A 264 20.26 6.67 2.11
N GLN A 265 19.70 6.24 1.00
CA GLN A 265 20.45 5.76 -0.15
C GLN A 265 20.45 6.89 -1.20
N LEU A 266 21.64 7.46 -1.45
CA LEU A 266 21.78 8.52 -2.44
C LEU A 266 22.13 7.94 -3.82
N GLN A 267 21.62 8.57 -4.87
CA GLN A 267 22.00 8.31 -6.27
C GLN A 267 22.97 9.37 -6.83
N THR A 268 23.03 10.53 -6.18
CA THR A 268 24.02 11.60 -6.43
C THR A 268 24.42 12.22 -5.10
N ASP A 269 25.60 12.84 -5.03
CA ASP A 269 26.06 13.48 -3.81
C ASP A 269 25.13 14.61 -3.39
N ALA A 270 24.82 14.69 -2.11
CA ALA A 270 24.10 15.77 -1.45
C ALA A 270 24.60 15.92 -0.01
N SER A 271 24.68 17.15 0.48
CA SER A 271 25.10 17.43 1.85
C SER A 271 23.94 17.29 2.84
N ASP A 272 24.24 16.98 4.10
CA ASP A 272 23.24 16.89 5.16
C ASP A 272 22.45 18.21 5.32
N ALA A 273 23.12 19.35 5.15
CA ALA A 273 22.47 20.66 5.22
C ALA A 273 21.43 20.86 4.10
N GLU A 274 21.77 20.44 2.88
CA GLU A 274 20.87 20.52 1.72
C GLU A 274 19.65 19.63 1.90
N LEU A 275 19.84 18.40 2.39
CA LEU A 275 18.76 17.45 2.67
C LEU A 275 17.88 17.94 3.82
N ALA A 276 18.47 18.49 4.90
CA ALA A 276 17.72 19.06 6.00
C ALA A 276 16.91 20.30 5.58
N ASP A 277 17.48 21.15 4.74
CA ASP A 277 16.76 22.31 4.19
C ASP A 277 15.63 21.91 3.26
N HIS A 278 15.76 20.80 2.52
CA HIS A 278 14.67 20.24 1.75
C HIS A 278 13.49 19.86 2.64
N CYS A 279 13.73 19.11 3.75
CA CYS A 279 12.67 18.75 4.69
C CYS A 279 11.97 19.96 5.32
N ARG A 280 12.70 21.06 5.61
CA ARG A 280 12.12 22.25 6.23
C ARG A 280 11.18 23.04 5.34
N ARG A 281 11.19 22.80 4.03
CA ARG A 281 10.35 23.52 3.05
C ARG A 281 8.97 22.91 2.89
N PHE A 282 8.76 21.73 3.38
CA PHE A 282 7.52 20.97 3.31
C PHE A 282 6.97 20.63 4.70
#